data_016855c6ba71e1e248cf1d7d2b04014f
#
_entry.id   016855c6ba71e1e248cf1d7d2b04014f
#
_cell.length_a   1.000
_cell.length_b   1.000
_cell.length_c   1.000
_cell.angle_alpha   90.00
_cell.angle_beta   90.00
_cell.angle_gamma   90.00
#
_symmetry.space_group_name_H-M   'P 1'
#
loop_
_entity.id
_entity.type
_entity.pdbx_description
1 polymer ?
#
loop_
_entity_poly.entity_id
_entity_poly.type
_entity_poly.pdbx_seq_one_letter_code
_entity_poly.pdbx_strand_id
1 'polypeptide(L)'
;MPKKLWEPSKELIKNSNLFAYEKFISKYYKYNLSRNYTKLLKWSVKNPKDFWNSIWEYFEVIGKKTDKFKLTKDLINSKFFVNSKLNFAENLLVKNSNQKAITFVSENGYREQKSWKELNIDVKKIITF
;
A
#
# COMPACT_ATOMS: atom_id res chain seq x y z
N MET A 1 -12.54 -34.34 -2.02
CA MET A 1 -12.05 -32.98 -1.73
C MET A 1 -10.95 -32.64 -2.72
N PRO A 2 -10.87 -31.43 -3.30
CA PRO A 2 -9.79 -31.09 -4.20
C PRO A 2 -8.44 -31.14 -3.46
N LYS A 3 -7.43 -31.73 -4.11
CA LYS A 3 -6.07 -31.86 -3.57
C LYS A 3 -5.43 -30.47 -3.50
N LYS A 4 -4.90 -30.09 -2.33
CA LYS A 4 -4.15 -28.84 -2.18
C LYS A 4 -2.87 -28.92 -3.01
N LEU A 5 -2.71 -28.01 -3.98
CA LEU A 5 -1.59 -28.02 -4.92
C LEU A 5 -0.36 -27.28 -4.37
N TRP A 6 -0.54 -26.26 -3.53
CA TRP A 6 0.53 -25.46 -2.98
C TRP A 6 0.13 -24.81 -1.65
N GLU A 7 1.10 -24.56 -0.78
CA GLU A 7 0.98 -23.81 0.46
C GLU A 7 2.28 -23.04 0.73
N PRO A 8 2.19 -21.77 1.16
CA PRO A 8 3.39 -21.02 1.51
C PRO A 8 4.08 -21.61 2.74
N SER A 9 5.41 -21.62 2.74
CA SER A 9 6.17 -22.03 3.91
C SER A 9 5.94 -21.10 5.11
N LYS A 10 6.17 -21.61 6.32
CA LYS A 10 6.06 -20.77 7.54
C LYS A 10 7.00 -19.57 7.52
N GLU A 11 8.16 -19.70 6.88
CA GLU A 11 9.13 -18.64 6.72
C GLU A 11 8.63 -17.58 5.73
N LEU A 12 8.10 -17.99 4.58
CA LEU A 12 7.49 -17.07 3.61
C LEU A 12 6.35 -16.26 4.23
N ILE A 13 5.51 -16.90 5.04
CA ILE A 13 4.43 -16.22 5.77
C ILE A 13 5.01 -15.17 6.74
N LYS A 14 6.01 -15.54 7.55
CA LYS A 14 6.62 -14.63 8.55
C LYS A 14 7.29 -13.41 7.91
N ASN A 15 7.83 -13.56 6.70
CA ASN A 15 8.54 -12.52 5.97
C ASN A 15 7.60 -11.72 5.04
N SER A 16 6.31 -12.03 5.01
CA SER A 16 5.34 -11.33 4.17
C SER A 16 4.97 -9.95 4.73
N ASN A 17 4.70 -9.01 3.83
CA ASN A 17 4.20 -7.68 4.19
C ASN A 17 2.85 -7.76 4.94
N LEU A 18 2.02 -8.75 4.60
CA LEU A 18 0.75 -8.98 5.29
C LEU A 18 0.98 -9.33 6.77
N PHE A 19 1.96 -10.18 7.08
CA PHE A 19 2.28 -10.52 8.46
C PHE A 19 2.84 -9.33 9.24
N ALA A 20 3.65 -8.50 8.61
CA ALA A 20 4.15 -7.26 9.21
C ALA A 20 2.99 -6.28 9.52
N TYR A 21 2.05 -6.14 8.58
CA TYR A 21 0.85 -5.32 8.76
C TYR A 21 -0.08 -5.87 9.86
N GLU A 22 -0.26 -7.18 9.96
CA GLU A 22 -1.03 -7.80 11.06
C GLU A 22 -0.42 -7.50 12.43
N LYS A 23 0.91 -7.53 12.54
CA LYS A 23 1.62 -7.13 13.78
C LYS A 23 1.37 -5.66 14.12
N PHE A 24 1.39 -4.79 13.10
CA PHE A 24 1.10 -3.37 13.28
C PHE A 24 -0.33 -3.17 13.81
N ILE A 25 -1.34 -3.80 13.20
CA ILE A 25 -2.74 -3.74 13.67
C ILE A 25 -2.87 -4.25 15.11
N SER A 26 -2.24 -5.38 15.42
CA SER A 26 -2.28 -5.93 16.78
C SER A 26 -1.69 -4.99 17.82
N LYS A 27 -0.59 -4.31 17.47
CA LYS A 27 0.11 -3.39 18.36
C LYS A 27 -0.67 -2.08 18.58
N TYR A 28 -1.12 -1.44 17.50
CA TYR A 28 -1.66 -0.07 17.55
C TYR A 28 -3.19 -0.02 17.63
N TYR A 29 -3.88 -0.98 17.03
CA TYR A 29 -5.35 -1.06 17.01
C TYR A 29 -5.90 -2.11 17.98
N LYS A 30 -5.02 -2.81 18.73
CA LYS A 30 -5.38 -3.81 19.75
C LYS A 30 -6.29 -4.93 19.23
N TYR A 31 -6.20 -5.24 17.94
CA TYR A 31 -7.00 -6.28 17.30
C TYR A 31 -6.15 -7.49 16.91
N ASN A 32 -6.48 -8.65 17.45
CA ASN A 32 -5.75 -9.89 17.16
C ASN A 32 -6.35 -10.62 15.95
N LEU A 33 -5.64 -10.56 14.85
CA LEU A 33 -6.00 -11.22 13.58
C LEU A 33 -5.68 -12.71 13.57
N SER A 34 -4.81 -13.20 14.48
CA SER A 34 -4.41 -14.61 14.58
C SER A 34 -3.92 -15.21 13.24
N ARG A 35 -3.27 -14.46 12.40
CA ARG A 35 -2.81 -14.85 11.05
C ARG A 35 -3.94 -15.39 10.17
N ASN A 36 -5.11 -14.83 10.27
CA ASN A 36 -6.28 -15.25 9.54
C ASN A 36 -6.78 -14.12 8.62
N TYR A 37 -6.55 -14.30 7.32
CA TYR A 37 -6.98 -13.33 6.31
C TYR A 37 -8.49 -13.01 6.38
N THR A 38 -9.33 -14.01 6.65
CA THR A 38 -10.77 -13.79 6.79
C THR A 38 -11.10 -12.88 7.99
N LYS A 39 -10.33 -12.96 9.07
CA LYS A 39 -10.49 -12.05 10.21
C LYS A 39 -10.08 -10.63 9.83
N LEU A 40 -8.96 -10.46 9.08
CA LEU A 40 -8.53 -9.16 8.57
C LEU A 40 -9.61 -8.55 7.68
N LEU A 41 -10.13 -9.31 6.72
CA LEU A 41 -11.21 -8.87 5.84
C LEU A 41 -12.46 -8.47 6.61
N LYS A 42 -12.92 -9.29 7.55
CA LYS A 42 -14.08 -8.96 8.40
C LYS A 42 -13.84 -7.72 9.24
N TRP A 43 -12.64 -7.56 9.79
CA TRP A 43 -12.27 -6.37 10.56
C TRP A 43 -12.26 -5.11 9.68
N SER A 44 -11.66 -5.16 8.49
CA SER A 44 -11.60 -4.01 7.58
C SER A 44 -12.99 -3.52 7.14
N VAL A 45 -13.91 -4.45 6.88
CA VAL A 45 -15.30 -4.12 6.51
C VAL A 45 -16.09 -3.58 7.71
N LYS A 46 -15.92 -4.17 8.90
CA LYS A 46 -16.64 -3.77 10.10
C LYS A 46 -16.12 -2.44 10.67
N ASN A 47 -14.83 -2.15 10.52
CA ASN A 47 -14.15 -0.98 11.06
C ASN A 47 -13.44 -0.16 9.96
N PRO A 48 -14.18 0.38 8.98
CA PRO A 48 -13.55 1.00 7.80
C PRO A 48 -12.73 2.23 8.16
N LYS A 49 -13.08 2.99 9.19
CA LYS A 49 -12.27 4.12 9.67
C LYS A 49 -10.91 3.67 10.18
N ASP A 50 -10.89 2.69 11.06
CA ASP A 50 -9.65 2.17 11.65
C ASP A 50 -8.79 1.48 10.58
N PHE A 51 -9.42 0.74 9.67
CA PHE A 51 -8.72 0.11 8.56
C PHE A 51 -8.00 1.15 7.70
N TRP A 52 -8.69 2.19 7.21
CA TRP A 52 -8.06 3.21 6.36
C TRP A 52 -7.06 4.07 7.12
N ASN A 53 -7.30 4.37 8.40
CA ASN A 53 -6.32 5.03 9.25
C ASN A 53 -5.05 4.18 9.40
N SER A 54 -5.20 2.88 9.64
CA SER A 54 -4.07 1.97 9.76
C SER A 54 -3.25 1.85 8.46
N ILE A 55 -3.91 1.91 7.30
CA ILE A 55 -3.23 1.96 6.00
C ILE A 55 -2.41 3.25 5.88
N TRP A 56 -3.00 4.40 6.18
CA TRP A 56 -2.29 5.69 6.14
C TRP A 56 -1.04 5.67 7.02
N GLU A 57 -1.16 5.19 8.22
CA GLU A 57 -0.08 5.16 9.22
C GLU A 57 0.98 4.10 8.90
N TYR A 58 0.57 2.89 8.51
CA TYR A 58 1.50 1.79 8.20
C TYR A 58 2.36 2.08 6.98
N PHE A 59 1.81 2.74 5.97
CA PHE A 59 2.54 3.13 4.76
C PHE A 59 3.15 4.52 4.84
N GLU A 60 3.06 5.18 6.00
CA GLU A 60 3.63 6.52 6.24
C GLU A 60 3.27 7.52 5.15
N VAL A 61 1.96 7.54 4.76
CA VAL A 61 1.50 8.37 3.64
C VAL A 61 1.81 9.84 3.89
N ILE A 62 2.56 10.45 2.98
CA ILE A 62 2.97 11.85 3.03
C ILE A 62 1.79 12.73 2.62
N GLY A 63 1.33 13.60 3.52
CA GLY A 63 0.22 14.49 3.24
C GLY A 63 -0.42 15.11 4.48
N LYS A 64 -1.34 16.03 4.26
CA LYS A 64 -2.14 16.62 5.34
C LYS A 64 -3.37 15.76 5.58
N LYS A 65 -3.29 14.82 6.55
CA LYS A 65 -4.37 13.92 6.93
C LYS A 65 -5.48 14.66 7.67
N THR A 66 -6.72 14.26 7.43
CA THR A 66 -7.88 14.59 8.26
C THR A 66 -8.55 13.30 8.71
N ASP A 67 -9.19 13.30 9.87
CA ASP A 67 -9.95 12.14 10.37
C ASP A 67 -11.47 12.24 10.04
N LYS A 68 -11.79 12.92 8.92
CA LYS A 68 -13.17 13.10 8.49
C LYS A 68 -13.59 12.03 7.50
N PHE A 69 -14.62 11.28 7.84
CA PHE A 69 -15.20 10.22 7.03
C PHE A 69 -16.68 10.49 6.80
N LYS A 70 -17.17 10.32 5.56
CA LYS A 70 -18.60 10.26 5.22
C LYS A 70 -18.89 8.86 4.72
N LEU A 71 -19.23 7.97 5.64
CA LEU A 71 -19.54 6.58 5.31
C LEU A 71 -21.03 6.44 4.98
N THR A 72 -21.35 5.77 3.90
CA THR A 72 -22.70 5.40 3.48
C THR A 72 -22.84 3.87 3.48
N LYS A 73 -24.07 3.37 3.29
CA LYS A 73 -24.29 1.92 3.12
C LYS A 73 -23.57 1.37 1.88
N ASP A 74 -23.35 2.21 0.92
CA ASP A 74 -22.68 1.93 -0.34
C ASP A 74 -21.25 2.47 -0.30
N LEU A 75 -20.26 1.59 -0.56
CA LEU A 75 -18.86 1.96 -0.55
C LEU A 75 -18.51 3.00 -1.63
N ILE A 76 -19.19 2.96 -2.78
CA ILE A 76 -18.95 3.88 -3.90
C ILE A 76 -19.22 5.33 -3.52
N ASN A 77 -20.26 5.55 -2.69
CA ASN A 77 -20.64 6.88 -2.23
C ASN A 77 -19.95 7.29 -0.91
N SER A 78 -19.18 6.39 -0.32
CA SER A 78 -18.41 6.68 0.89
C SER A 78 -17.20 7.54 0.55
N LYS A 79 -16.90 8.53 1.42
CA LYS A 79 -15.72 9.39 1.30
C LYS A 79 -14.82 9.21 2.51
N PHE A 80 -13.55 8.92 2.23
CA PHE A 80 -12.51 8.72 3.23
C PHE A 80 -11.61 9.95 3.28
N PHE A 81 -11.14 10.34 4.47
CA PHE A 81 -10.22 11.45 4.67
C PHE A 81 -10.68 12.76 3.98
N VAL A 82 -11.94 13.13 4.17
CA VAL A 82 -12.53 14.30 3.52
C VAL A 82 -11.70 15.56 3.81
N ASN A 83 -11.33 16.30 2.76
CA ASN A 83 -10.44 17.47 2.78
C ASN A 83 -8.96 17.18 3.12
N SER A 84 -8.53 15.93 3.14
CA SER A 84 -7.10 15.62 3.16
C SER A 84 -6.44 16.05 1.85
N LYS A 85 -5.19 16.44 1.94
CA LYS A 85 -4.37 16.84 0.79
C LYS A 85 -3.11 16.00 0.77
N LEU A 86 -2.83 15.39 -0.35
CA LEU A 86 -1.59 14.64 -0.59
C LEU A 86 -1.18 14.81 -2.06
N ASN A 87 0.11 14.65 -2.32
CA ASN A 87 0.64 14.56 -3.67
C ASN A 87 0.96 13.09 -3.97
N PHE A 88 0.33 12.52 -5.00
CA PHE A 88 0.54 11.13 -5.37
C PHE A 88 1.98 10.87 -5.82
N ALA A 89 2.56 11.78 -6.64
CA ALA A 89 3.92 11.65 -7.12
C ALA A 89 4.95 11.71 -5.97
N GLU A 90 4.74 12.59 -4.98
CA GLU A 90 5.57 12.66 -3.79
C GLU A 90 5.60 11.32 -3.03
N ASN A 91 4.44 10.70 -2.84
CA ASN A 91 4.33 9.39 -2.19
C ASN A 91 4.93 8.25 -3.03
N LEU A 92 4.80 8.30 -4.36
CA LEU A 92 5.32 7.27 -5.26
C LEU A 92 6.85 7.35 -5.40
N LEU A 93 7.43 8.56 -5.40
CA LEU A 93 8.83 8.83 -5.69
C LEU A 93 9.72 8.96 -4.44
N VAL A 94 9.29 8.39 -3.32
CA VAL A 94 10.05 8.42 -2.04
C VAL A 94 11.43 7.77 -2.16
N LYS A 95 11.54 6.74 -3.01
CA LYS A 95 12.80 6.03 -3.20
C LYS A 95 13.76 6.86 -4.05
N ASN A 96 15.02 6.95 -3.59
CA ASN A 96 16.12 7.59 -4.32
C ASN A 96 17.34 6.66 -4.28
N SER A 97 17.31 5.59 -5.07
CA SER A 97 18.35 4.55 -5.07
C SER A 97 18.68 4.12 -6.50
N ASN A 98 19.80 3.43 -6.67
CA ASN A 98 20.19 2.82 -7.95
C ASN A 98 19.43 1.52 -8.28
N GLN A 99 18.48 1.10 -7.41
CA GLN A 99 17.61 -0.03 -7.71
C GLN A 99 16.69 0.29 -8.89
N LYS A 100 16.35 -0.73 -9.67
CA LYS A 100 15.46 -0.62 -10.83
C LYS A 100 14.07 -0.15 -10.38
N ALA A 101 13.59 0.93 -10.98
CA ALA A 101 12.26 1.47 -10.79
C ALA A 101 11.31 1.03 -11.89
N ILE A 102 11.77 1.14 -13.15
CA ILE A 102 10.99 0.82 -14.34
C ILE A 102 11.83 -0.07 -15.25
N THR A 103 11.20 -1.07 -15.84
CA THR A 103 11.74 -1.84 -16.96
C THR A 103 10.73 -1.78 -18.10
N PHE A 104 11.16 -1.25 -19.23
CA PHE A 104 10.41 -1.26 -20.47
C PHE A 104 10.92 -2.40 -21.36
N VAL A 105 10.00 -3.13 -21.96
CA VAL A 105 10.29 -4.19 -22.93
C VAL A 105 9.30 -4.04 -24.09
N SER A 106 9.81 -3.91 -25.31
CA SER A 106 8.98 -3.86 -26.50
C SER A 106 8.97 -5.20 -27.25
N GLU A 107 8.01 -5.37 -28.16
CA GLU A 107 7.82 -6.61 -28.94
C GLU A 107 9.01 -6.95 -29.83
N ASN A 108 9.78 -5.96 -30.30
CA ASN A 108 11.00 -6.15 -31.07
C ASN A 108 12.24 -6.52 -30.24
N GLY A 109 12.06 -6.78 -28.93
CA GLY A 109 13.13 -7.16 -28.01
C GLY A 109 13.92 -5.99 -27.43
N TYR A 110 13.60 -4.73 -27.77
CA TYR A 110 14.20 -3.57 -27.12
C TYR A 110 13.88 -3.56 -25.63
N ARG A 111 14.89 -3.32 -24.81
CA ARG A 111 14.76 -3.26 -23.35
C ARG A 111 15.47 -2.03 -22.81
N GLU A 112 14.77 -1.26 -22.02
CA GLU A 112 15.31 -0.12 -21.28
C GLU A 112 14.98 -0.24 -19.79
N GLN A 113 15.87 0.26 -18.94
CA GLN A 113 15.66 0.26 -17.50
C GLN A 113 16.03 1.63 -16.94
N LYS A 114 15.25 2.10 -15.96
CA LYS A 114 15.56 3.29 -15.17
C LYS A 114 15.60 2.94 -13.69
N SER A 115 16.57 3.46 -12.99
CA SER A 115 16.62 3.42 -11.53
C SER A 115 15.68 4.46 -10.91
N TRP A 116 15.39 4.33 -9.62
CA TRP A 116 14.63 5.33 -8.88
C TRP A 116 15.30 6.70 -8.90
N LYS A 117 16.65 6.76 -8.87
CA LYS A 117 17.41 8.00 -8.94
C LYS A 117 17.23 8.70 -10.30
N GLU A 118 17.36 7.97 -11.40
CA GLU A 118 17.18 8.49 -12.76
C GLU A 118 15.74 8.97 -12.98
N LEU A 119 14.75 8.19 -12.53
CA LEU A 119 13.34 8.56 -12.61
C LEU A 119 13.06 9.89 -11.85
N ASN A 120 13.60 10.04 -10.64
CA ASN A 120 13.47 11.28 -9.87
C ASN A 120 14.13 12.48 -10.57
N ILE A 121 15.28 12.28 -11.21
CA ILE A 121 15.95 13.33 -12.00
C ILE A 121 15.06 13.75 -13.19
N ASP A 122 14.52 12.79 -13.92
CA ASP A 122 13.68 13.08 -15.09
C ASP A 122 12.40 13.80 -14.71
N VAL A 123 11.74 13.40 -13.62
CA VAL A 123 10.55 14.11 -13.10
C VAL A 123 10.90 15.54 -12.69
N LYS A 124 12.04 15.77 -12.02
CA LYS A 124 12.47 17.12 -11.64
C LYS A 124 12.71 18.01 -12.85
N LYS A 125 13.28 17.49 -13.94
CA LYS A 125 13.47 18.25 -15.18
C LYS A 125 12.14 18.75 -15.77
N ILE A 126 11.08 17.93 -15.69
CA ILE A 126 9.75 18.31 -16.21
C ILE A 126 9.10 19.41 -15.34
N ILE A 127 9.33 19.41 -14.03
CA ILE A 127 8.75 20.38 -13.09
C ILE A 127 9.40 21.78 -13.25
N THR A 128 10.65 21.84 -13.74
CA THR A 128 11.42 23.08 -13.88
C THR A 128 11.19 23.79 -15.24
N PHE A 129 10.33 23.26 -16.08
CA PHE A 129 9.81 23.92 -17.29
C PHE A 129 8.49 24.61 -16.97
#